data_96a36fabaebbf1bdeee51ce771322bd9
#
_entry.id   96a36fabaebbf1bdeee51ce771322bd9
#
_cell.length_a   1.000
_cell.length_b   1.000
_cell.length_c   1.000
_cell.angle_alpha   90.00
_cell.angle_beta   90.00
_cell.angle_gamma   90.00
#
_symmetry.space_group_name_H-M   'P 1'
#
loop_
_entity.id
_entity.type
_entity.pdbx_description
1 polymer ?
#
loop_
_entity_poly.entity_id
_entity_poly.type
_entity_poly.pdbx_seq_one_letter_code
_entity_poly.pdbx_strand_id
1 'polypeptide(L)'
;MKRRTTVISAIAAVALIGGGTATAVALSGDDSASPAAKSSVQIKDDGVSDARENADEAKGARITAEDAIAAALKHTPGVAAEADLDSDDGRLVWDVDVIGSARHHVEVDPGTGKILGSHVERDDDDDPARVGSALKNASVSASDAARVAAAKGTVTSVEADDDDDRAGSVTVWEVETTSTDGTQHDWHVDLRSGAVTLDRGHHGGDDD
;
A
#
# COMPACT_ATOMS: atom_id res chain seq x y z
N MET A 1 -19.68 5.25 -2.47
CA MET A 1 -18.36 5.49 -3.08
C MET A 1 -17.59 6.39 -2.15
N LYS A 2 -16.80 5.83 -1.22
CA LYS A 2 -15.79 6.60 -0.51
C LYS A 2 -14.75 6.97 -1.57
N ARG A 3 -14.61 8.25 -1.86
CA ARG A 3 -13.54 8.73 -2.76
C ARG A 3 -12.26 8.62 -1.98
N ARG A 4 -11.40 7.67 -2.37
CA ARG A 4 -10.03 7.62 -1.86
C ARG A 4 -9.39 8.98 -2.17
N THR A 5 -9.01 9.71 -1.15
CA THR A 5 -8.29 10.97 -1.33
C THR A 5 -6.82 10.60 -1.44
N THR A 6 -6.37 10.40 -2.66
CA THR A 6 -4.93 10.28 -2.95
C THR A 6 -4.30 11.63 -2.62
N VAL A 7 -3.52 11.68 -1.56
CA VAL A 7 -2.72 12.86 -1.22
C VAL A 7 -1.50 12.85 -2.14
N ILE A 8 -1.59 13.60 -3.23
CA ILE A 8 -0.48 13.78 -4.15
C ILE A 8 0.55 14.70 -3.50
N SER A 9 1.58 14.12 -2.92
CA SER A 9 2.76 14.88 -2.48
C SER A 9 3.66 15.14 -3.69
N ALA A 10 3.56 16.34 -4.26
CA ALA A 10 4.42 16.76 -5.35
C ALA A 10 5.88 16.88 -4.88
N ILE A 11 6.71 15.91 -5.22
CA ILE A 11 8.16 15.98 -5.02
C ILE A 11 8.78 16.63 -6.26
N ALA A 12 9.33 17.82 -6.06
CA ALA A 12 10.04 18.54 -7.11
C ALA A 12 11.31 17.79 -7.54
N ALA A 13 11.36 17.31 -8.77
CA ALA A 13 12.51 16.66 -9.34
C ALA A 13 13.64 17.67 -9.61
N VAL A 14 14.76 17.52 -8.93
CA VAL A 14 16.04 18.14 -9.32
C VAL A 14 16.90 17.09 -10.02
N ALA A 15 17.03 17.22 -11.33
CA ALA A 15 17.92 16.38 -12.12
C ALA A 15 19.38 16.81 -11.91
N LEU A 16 20.22 15.95 -11.37
CA LEU A 16 21.68 16.06 -11.45
C LEU A 16 22.26 14.85 -12.18
N ILE A 17 22.79 15.14 -13.37
CA ILE A 17 23.61 14.24 -14.18
C ILE A 17 25.03 14.25 -13.62
N GLY A 18 25.60 13.07 -13.35
CA GLY A 18 27.03 12.99 -13.08
C GLY A 18 27.44 11.66 -12.40
N GLY A 19 28.28 10.92 -13.10
CA GLY A 19 28.71 9.56 -12.82
C GLY A 19 29.54 9.35 -11.56
N GLY A 20 29.51 8.11 -11.11
CA GLY A 20 30.66 7.38 -10.55
C GLY A 20 30.94 7.51 -9.06
N THR A 21 31.03 6.34 -8.48
CA THR A 21 31.67 5.91 -7.23
C THR A 21 30.75 5.71 -6.01
N ALA A 22 30.71 4.43 -5.61
CA ALA A 22 30.13 4.00 -4.34
C ALA A 22 30.90 4.59 -3.16
N THR A 23 30.23 5.39 -2.34
CA THR A 23 30.71 5.75 -1.01
C THR A 23 29.64 5.36 0.00
N ALA A 24 30.02 4.49 0.93
CA ALA A 24 29.24 4.19 2.10
C ALA A 24 29.06 5.47 2.93
N VAL A 25 27.83 5.94 3.10
CA VAL A 25 27.53 7.06 3.99
C VAL A 25 27.04 6.51 5.31
N ALA A 26 27.81 6.80 6.35
CA ALA A 26 27.46 6.55 7.73
C ALA A 26 26.21 7.37 8.12
N LEU A 27 25.29 6.74 8.81
CA LEU A 27 24.09 7.31 9.41
C LEU A 27 24.46 8.43 10.39
N SER A 28 24.23 9.66 9.99
CA SER A 28 24.05 10.79 10.90
C SER A 28 22.67 11.36 10.58
N GLY A 29 21.78 11.37 11.58
CA GLY A 29 20.41 11.82 11.41
C GLY A 29 20.36 13.28 10.94
N ASP A 30 19.78 13.43 9.78
CA ASP A 30 19.27 14.70 9.28
C ASP A 30 18.13 14.35 8.29
N ASP A 31 16.97 14.96 8.46
CA ASP A 31 15.74 14.74 7.68
C ASP A 31 15.91 15.20 6.21
N SER A 32 16.85 14.62 5.50
CA SER A 32 17.03 14.83 4.07
C SER A 32 16.46 13.63 3.35
N ALA A 33 15.24 13.76 2.83
CA ALA A 33 14.65 12.77 1.93
C ALA A 33 15.65 12.45 0.81
N SER A 34 16.13 11.22 0.77
CA SER A 34 16.91 10.72 -0.36
C SER A 34 16.03 10.79 -1.62
N PRO A 35 16.57 11.22 -2.77
CA PRO A 35 15.77 11.25 -4.00
C PRO A 35 15.24 9.84 -4.27
N ALA A 36 13.93 9.70 -4.41
CA ALA A 36 13.26 8.44 -4.67
C ALA A 36 13.87 7.77 -5.92
N ALA A 37 14.18 6.49 -5.81
CA ALA A 37 14.63 5.71 -6.96
C ALA A 37 13.45 5.56 -7.94
N LYS A 38 13.75 5.44 -9.23
CA LYS A 38 12.69 5.27 -10.23
C LYS A 38 12.18 3.84 -10.22
N SER A 39 10.85 3.67 -10.27
CA SER A 39 10.22 2.37 -10.48
C SER A 39 10.70 1.73 -11.79
N SER A 40 10.87 0.41 -11.76
CA SER A 40 11.22 -0.39 -12.94
C SER A 40 10.00 -0.69 -13.83
N VAL A 41 8.78 -0.43 -13.34
CA VAL A 41 7.52 -0.67 -14.05
C VAL A 41 6.85 0.65 -14.36
N GLN A 42 6.45 0.83 -15.61
CA GLN A 42 5.73 2.00 -16.08
C GLN A 42 4.43 1.57 -16.74
N ILE A 43 3.34 2.20 -16.37
CA ILE A 43 2.02 2.06 -16.96
C ILE A 43 1.75 3.30 -17.81
N LYS A 44 1.12 3.14 -18.96
CA LYS A 44 0.72 4.28 -19.79
C LYS A 44 -0.66 4.74 -19.36
N ASP A 45 -0.72 5.97 -18.91
CA ASP A 45 -1.97 6.70 -18.84
C ASP A 45 -2.30 7.23 -20.27
N ASP A 46 -3.09 6.46 -21.01
CA ASP A 46 -3.53 6.79 -22.38
C ASP A 46 -5.04 7.00 -22.48
N GLY A 47 -5.69 7.34 -21.37
CA GLY A 47 -7.12 7.67 -21.31
C GLY A 47 -8.02 6.45 -21.57
N VAL A 48 -7.56 5.26 -21.16
CA VAL A 48 -8.34 4.03 -21.20
C VAL A 48 -9.38 4.01 -20.07
N SER A 49 -10.28 3.01 -20.10
CA SER A 49 -11.26 2.84 -19.02
C SER A 49 -10.58 2.35 -17.73
N ASP A 50 -11.14 2.71 -16.57
CA ASP A 50 -10.67 2.31 -15.25
C ASP A 50 -10.38 0.78 -15.16
N ALA A 51 -11.30 -0.05 -15.68
CA ALA A 51 -11.11 -1.50 -15.69
C ALA A 51 -9.87 -1.95 -16.48
N ARG A 52 -9.50 -1.23 -17.54
CA ARG A 52 -8.29 -1.55 -18.30
C ARG A 52 -7.04 -1.07 -17.57
N GLU A 53 -7.08 0.09 -16.94
CA GLU A 53 -6.02 0.61 -16.11
C GLU A 53 -5.73 -0.35 -14.95
N ASN A 54 -6.75 -0.71 -14.17
CA ASN A 54 -6.65 -1.68 -13.08
C ASN A 54 -6.04 -3.03 -13.54
N ALA A 55 -6.46 -3.53 -14.74
CA ALA A 55 -5.90 -4.75 -15.29
C ALA A 55 -4.43 -4.61 -15.68
N ASP A 56 -4.02 -3.46 -16.18
CA ASP A 56 -2.64 -3.20 -16.61
C ASP A 56 -1.73 -2.99 -15.39
N GLU A 57 -2.20 -2.34 -14.31
CA GLU A 57 -1.52 -2.24 -13.03
C GLU A 57 -1.31 -3.60 -12.38
N ALA A 58 -2.39 -4.38 -12.21
CA ALA A 58 -2.32 -5.72 -11.63
C ALA A 58 -1.37 -6.66 -12.40
N LYS A 59 -1.29 -6.52 -13.73
CA LYS A 59 -0.36 -7.30 -14.57
C LYS A 59 1.06 -6.76 -14.56
N GLY A 60 1.22 -5.46 -14.29
CA GLY A 60 2.52 -4.78 -14.22
C GLY A 60 3.33 -5.22 -13.02
N ALA A 61 2.69 -5.49 -11.90
CA ALA A 61 3.33 -5.97 -10.70
C ALA A 61 3.86 -7.41 -10.90
N ARG A 62 5.15 -7.60 -10.64
CA ARG A 62 5.85 -8.89 -10.69
C ARG A 62 6.06 -9.50 -9.32
N ILE A 63 6.02 -8.69 -8.29
CA ILE A 63 5.99 -9.12 -6.90
C ILE A 63 4.57 -8.98 -6.37
N THR A 64 4.21 -9.82 -5.42
CA THR A 64 2.90 -9.80 -4.77
C THR A 64 2.83 -8.72 -3.68
N ALA A 65 1.62 -8.39 -3.21
CA ALA A 65 1.44 -7.56 -2.01
C ALA A 65 2.19 -8.13 -0.80
N GLU A 66 2.17 -9.48 -0.62
CA GLU A 66 2.92 -10.16 0.45
C GLU A 66 4.42 -9.88 0.35
N ASP A 67 5.00 -9.95 -0.87
CA ASP A 67 6.42 -9.68 -1.10
C ASP A 67 6.76 -8.21 -0.85
N ALA A 68 5.89 -7.27 -1.25
CA ALA A 68 6.07 -5.84 -1.03
C ALA A 68 6.05 -5.51 0.47
N ILE A 69 5.07 -6.04 1.20
CA ILE A 69 4.97 -5.91 2.67
C ILE A 69 6.24 -6.47 3.33
N ALA A 70 6.70 -7.65 2.92
CA ALA A 70 7.91 -8.25 3.48
C ALA A 70 9.17 -7.40 3.20
N ALA A 71 9.27 -6.79 2.02
CA ALA A 71 10.37 -5.89 1.68
C ALA A 71 10.34 -4.61 2.53
N ALA A 72 9.16 -3.99 2.70
CA ALA A 72 8.98 -2.80 3.53
C ALA A 72 9.30 -3.07 5.01
N LEU A 73 8.81 -4.18 5.58
CA LEU A 73 9.08 -4.56 6.97
C LEU A 73 10.55 -4.92 7.24
N LYS A 74 11.26 -5.42 6.22
CA LYS A 74 12.70 -5.63 6.31
C LYS A 74 13.48 -4.31 6.33
N HIS A 75 12.98 -3.29 5.66
CA HIS A 75 13.56 -1.95 5.62
C HIS A 75 13.21 -1.15 6.87
N THR A 76 11.95 -1.14 7.23
CA THR A 76 11.41 -0.37 8.36
C THR A 76 10.76 -1.33 9.36
N PRO A 77 11.37 -1.50 10.57
CA PRO A 77 10.79 -2.37 11.58
C PRO A 77 9.46 -1.84 12.14
N GLY A 78 8.43 -2.70 12.14
CA GLY A 78 7.09 -2.32 12.62
C GLY A 78 6.05 -3.37 12.30
N VAL A 79 4.80 -2.93 12.14
CA VAL A 79 3.70 -3.70 11.58
C VAL A 79 3.18 -2.97 10.34
N ALA A 80 2.92 -3.68 9.26
CA ALA A 80 2.27 -3.09 8.10
C ALA A 80 0.79 -2.84 8.41
N ALA A 81 0.32 -1.65 8.10
CA ALA A 81 -1.07 -1.23 8.24
C ALA A 81 -1.76 -1.17 6.88
N GLU A 82 -0.98 -0.92 5.82
CA GLU A 82 -1.48 -0.76 4.47
C GLU A 82 -0.43 -1.23 3.46
N ALA A 83 -0.89 -1.71 2.32
CA ALA A 83 -0.09 -1.91 1.12
C ALA A 83 -0.99 -1.70 -0.10
N ASP A 84 -0.69 -0.71 -0.92
CA ASP A 84 -1.49 -0.33 -2.08
C ASP A 84 -0.63 -0.31 -3.33
N LEU A 85 -1.16 -0.86 -4.43
CA LEU A 85 -0.52 -0.82 -5.74
C LEU A 85 -1.10 0.33 -6.52
N ASP A 86 -0.34 1.40 -6.67
CA ASP A 86 -0.80 2.62 -7.30
C ASP A 86 0.12 3.05 -8.45
N SER A 87 -0.44 3.80 -9.40
CA SER A 87 0.32 4.41 -10.48
C SER A 87 0.30 5.93 -10.36
N ASP A 88 1.47 6.53 -10.13
CA ASP A 88 1.67 7.97 -10.12
C ASP A 88 2.57 8.40 -11.28
N ASP A 89 2.12 9.35 -12.09
CA ASP A 89 2.82 9.82 -13.29
C ASP A 89 3.27 8.67 -14.23
N GLY A 90 2.46 7.60 -14.32
CA GLY A 90 2.77 6.41 -15.12
C GLY A 90 3.83 5.49 -14.51
N ARG A 91 4.20 5.68 -13.26
CA ARG A 91 5.09 4.79 -12.51
C ARG A 91 4.26 3.93 -11.57
N LEU A 92 4.31 2.62 -11.74
CA LEU A 92 3.67 1.70 -10.81
C LEU A 92 4.53 1.53 -9.56
N VAL A 93 3.93 1.61 -8.38
CA VAL A 93 4.60 1.50 -7.06
C VAL A 93 3.74 0.66 -6.14
N TRP A 94 4.35 -0.05 -5.23
CA TRP A 94 3.72 -0.50 -4.01
C TRP A 94 3.99 0.52 -2.92
N ASP A 95 2.94 1.14 -2.41
CA ASP A 95 2.99 2.03 -1.26
C ASP A 95 2.64 1.23 -0.01
N VAL A 96 3.56 1.16 0.95
CA VAL A 96 3.40 0.35 2.16
C VAL A 96 3.55 1.22 3.40
N ASP A 97 2.50 1.28 4.20
CA ASP A 97 2.53 1.96 5.49
C ASP A 97 2.95 1.01 6.61
N VAL A 98 4.02 1.38 7.28
CA VAL A 98 4.59 0.63 8.40
C VAL A 98 4.51 1.44 9.69
N ILE A 99 3.80 0.92 10.68
CA ILE A 99 3.67 1.54 12.00
C ILE A 99 4.74 0.97 12.93
N GLY A 100 5.73 1.81 13.24
CA GLY A 100 6.78 1.57 14.23
C GLY A 100 6.61 2.46 15.46
N SER A 101 7.56 3.38 15.66
CA SER A 101 7.45 4.52 16.59
C SER A 101 6.67 5.69 15.98
N ALA A 102 6.52 5.71 14.67
CA ALA A 102 5.72 6.62 13.87
C ALA A 102 5.15 5.83 12.68
N ARG A 103 4.27 6.44 11.89
CA ARG A 103 3.86 5.91 10.59
C ARG A 103 4.97 6.20 9.59
N HIS A 104 5.41 5.20 8.87
CA HIS A 104 6.41 5.29 7.82
C HIS A 104 5.77 4.85 6.52
N HIS A 105 5.79 5.72 5.54
CA HIS A 105 5.44 5.40 4.17
C HIS A 105 6.68 4.86 3.44
N VAL A 106 6.56 3.69 2.81
CA VAL A 106 7.66 2.98 2.14
C VAL A 106 7.25 2.61 0.73
N GLU A 107 7.90 3.21 -0.26
CA GLU A 107 7.70 2.89 -1.68
C GLU A 107 8.56 1.68 -2.07
N VAL A 108 7.92 0.67 -2.66
CA VAL A 108 8.57 -0.57 -3.10
C VAL A 108 8.37 -0.75 -4.61
N ASP A 109 9.45 -1.08 -5.31
CA ASP A 109 9.43 -1.34 -6.75
C ASP A 109 8.65 -2.63 -7.06
N PRO A 110 7.54 -2.57 -7.80
CA PRO A 110 6.68 -3.72 -8.04
C PRO A 110 7.29 -4.74 -9.01
N GLY A 111 8.37 -4.39 -9.70
CA GLY A 111 9.08 -5.29 -10.58
C GLY A 111 10.20 -6.07 -9.90
N THR A 112 10.79 -5.53 -8.82
CA THR A 112 12.01 -6.08 -8.20
C THR A 112 11.98 -6.21 -6.69
N GLY A 113 11.02 -5.62 -5.99
CA GLY A 113 10.94 -5.58 -4.53
C GLY A 113 11.98 -4.67 -3.87
N LYS A 114 12.65 -3.79 -4.63
CA LYS A 114 13.60 -2.83 -4.07
C LYS A 114 12.87 -1.65 -3.47
N ILE A 115 13.38 -1.13 -2.37
CA ILE A 115 12.89 0.12 -1.79
C ILE A 115 13.28 1.28 -2.71
N LEU A 116 12.29 2.08 -3.12
CA LEU A 116 12.44 3.26 -3.95
C LEU A 116 12.62 4.52 -3.09
N GLY A 117 11.91 4.59 -1.98
CA GLY A 117 11.94 5.68 -1.04
C GLY A 117 11.27 5.31 0.28
N SER A 118 11.50 6.12 1.31
CA SER A 118 10.74 6.04 2.55
C SER A 118 10.76 7.39 3.26
N HIS A 119 9.65 7.73 3.92
CA HIS A 119 9.55 8.93 4.74
C HIS A 119 8.64 8.68 5.95
N VAL A 120 8.75 9.55 6.95
CA VAL A 120 7.85 9.55 8.10
C VAL A 120 6.63 10.38 7.74
N GLU A 121 5.46 9.78 7.85
CA GLU A 121 4.20 10.49 7.71
C GLU A 121 3.83 11.16 9.05
N ARG A 122 3.39 12.41 8.98
CA ARG A 122 2.99 13.20 10.14
C ARG A 122 1.59 13.73 9.89
N ASP A 123 0.60 12.85 10.12
CA ASP A 123 -0.79 13.28 10.16
C ASP A 123 -1.17 13.58 11.61
N ASP A 124 -1.71 14.78 11.84
CA ASP A 124 -2.08 15.26 13.17
C ASP A 124 -3.37 14.58 13.70
N ASP A 125 -4.14 13.91 12.82
CA ASP A 125 -5.45 13.36 13.15
C ASP A 125 -5.42 11.85 13.49
N ASP A 126 -4.35 11.11 13.15
CA ASP A 126 -4.21 9.68 13.41
C ASP A 126 -3.39 9.40 14.68
N ASP A 127 -3.83 8.41 15.44
CA ASP A 127 -3.02 7.81 16.54
C ASP A 127 -2.35 6.51 16.06
N PRO A 128 -1.15 6.61 15.44
CA PRO A 128 -0.45 5.43 14.93
C PRO A 128 -0.09 4.43 16.04
N ALA A 129 0.07 4.88 17.28
CA ALA A 129 0.36 3.98 18.40
C ALA A 129 -0.83 3.06 18.71
N ARG A 130 -2.05 3.55 18.57
CA ARG A 130 -3.26 2.78 18.81
C ARG A 130 -3.46 1.73 17.72
N VAL A 131 -3.41 2.14 16.44
CA VAL A 131 -3.54 1.22 15.30
C VAL A 131 -2.42 0.18 15.34
N GLY A 132 -1.17 0.61 15.53
CA GLY A 132 -0.02 -0.30 15.64
C GLY A 132 -0.13 -1.28 16.81
N SER A 133 -0.76 -0.90 17.94
CA SER A 133 -1.02 -1.80 19.06
C SER A 133 -2.09 -2.84 18.73
N ALA A 134 -3.16 -2.44 18.03
CA ALA A 134 -4.22 -3.34 17.58
C ALA A 134 -3.65 -4.39 16.61
N LEU A 135 -2.88 -3.95 15.62
CA LEU A 135 -2.29 -4.81 14.60
C LEU A 135 -1.22 -5.77 15.17
N LYS A 136 -0.43 -5.34 16.15
CA LYS A 136 0.54 -6.22 16.86
C LYS A 136 -0.14 -7.36 17.61
N ASN A 137 -1.39 -7.16 18.05
CA ASN A 137 -2.18 -8.17 18.77
C ASN A 137 -3.09 -8.98 17.86
N ALA A 138 -3.15 -8.66 16.57
CA ALA A 138 -3.91 -9.43 15.59
C ALA A 138 -3.27 -10.81 15.35
N SER A 139 -4.10 -11.81 15.09
CA SER A 139 -3.62 -13.16 14.74
C SER A 139 -3.28 -13.26 13.24
N VAL A 140 -3.84 -12.36 12.44
CA VAL A 140 -3.66 -12.29 10.98
C VAL A 140 -2.98 -10.97 10.65
N SER A 141 -1.79 -11.03 10.10
CA SER A 141 -1.04 -9.88 9.63
C SER A 141 -1.51 -9.41 8.25
N ALA A 142 -1.09 -8.22 7.81
CA ALA A 142 -1.33 -7.75 6.43
C ALA A 142 -0.83 -8.76 5.38
N SER A 143 0.35 -9.35 5.57
CA SER A 143 0.88 -10.40 4.69
C SER A 143 0.00 -11.65 4.67
N ASP A 144 -0.55 -12.05 5.82
CA ASP A 144 -1.48 -13.19 5.90
C ASP A 144 -2.80 -12.88 5.19
N ALA A 145 -3.32 -11.65 5.35
CA ALA A 145 -4.52 -11.19 4.66
C ALA A 145 -4.33 -11.19 3.13
N ALA A 146 -3.22 -10.61 2.65
CA ALA A 146 -2.85 -10.66 1.24
C ALA A 146 -2.82 -12.11 0.72
N ARG A 147 -2.14 -13.00 1.45
CA ARG A 147 -1.96 -14.40 1.05
C ARG A 147 -3.30 -15.16 0.96
N VAL A 148 -4.23 -14.98 1.91
CA VAL A 148 -5.51 -15.71 1.86
C VAL A 148 -6.45 -15.13 0.81
N ALA A 149 -6.40 -13.82 0.55
CA ALA A 149 -7.19 -13.15 -0.48
C ALA A 149 -6.68 -13.43 -1.90
N ALA A 150 -5.40 -13.78 -2.09
CA ALA A 150 -4.80 -14.08 -3.40
C ALA A 150 -5.52 -15.23 -4.15
N ALA A 151 -6.28 -16.08 -3.44
CA ALA A 151 -7.13 -17.10 -4.06
C ALA A 151 -8.35 -16.50 -4.80
N LYS A 152 -8.62 -15.19 -4.64
CA LYS A 152 -9.77 -14.49 -5.23
C LYS A 152 -9.40 -13.66 -6.47
N GLY A 153 -8.14 -13.29 -6.62
CA GLY A 153 -7.64 -12.45 -7.72
C GLY A 153 -6.22 -11.97 -7.42
N THR A 154 -5.70 -11.07 -8.25
CA THR A 154 -4.46 -10.36 -7.94
C THR A 154 -4.77 -9.34 -6.84
N VAL A 155 -4.12 -9.46 -5.68
CA VAL A 155 -4.27 -8.49 -4.61
C VAL A 155 -3.60 -7.19 -5.04
N THR A 156 -4.35 -6.11 -5.02
CA THR A 156 -3.90 -4.76 -5.38
C THR A 156 -3.93 -3.80 -4.19
N SER A 157 -4.72 -4.10 -3.14
CA SER A 157 -4.71 -3.33 -1.90
C SER A 157 -4.94 -4.23 -0.69
N VAL A 158 -4.32 -3.87 0.44
CA VAL A 158 -4.55 -4.43 1.78
C VAL A 158 -4.52 -3.28 2.76
N GLU A 159 -5.59 -3.03 3.47
CA GLU A 159 -5.72 -1.93 4.42
C GLU A 159 -6.34 -2.42 5.74
N ALA A 160 -5.85 -1.89 6.85
CA ALA A 160 -6.47 -2.11 8.16
C ALA A 160 -7.70 -1.22 8.28
N ASP A 161 -8.91 -1.82 8.25
CA ASP A 161 -10.16 -1.08 8.41
C ASP A 161 -10.37 -0.72 9.88
N ASP A 162 -10.31 0.58 10.17
CA ASP A 162 -10.70 1.16 11.44
C ASP A 162 -12.17 1.63 11.35
N ASP A 163 -13.06 0.91 12.00
CA ASP A 163 -14.47 1.20 12.08
C ASP A 163 -14.68 2.56 12.80
N ASP A 164 -14.92 3.63 12.04
CA ASP A 164 -15.13 5.00 12.52
C ASP A 164 -16.20 5.09 13.65
N ASP A 165 -17.17 4.17 13.62
CA ASP A 165 -18.26 4.10 14.60
C ASP A 165 -17.84 3.50 15.96
N ARG A 166 -16.65 2.86 16.07
CA ARG A 166 -16.16 2.18 17.28
C ARG A 166 -14.80 2.66 17.77
N ALA A 167 -14.52 3.94 17.66
CA ALA A 167 -13.34 4.57 18.26
C ALA A 167 -12.05 3.72 18.14
N GLY A 168 -11.65 3.40 16.89
CA GLY A 168 -10.35 2.83 16.57
C GLY A 168 -10.18 1.35 16.91
N SER A 169 -11.20 0.56 16.73
CA SER A 169 -11.09 -0.90 16.78
C SER A 169 -10.90 -1.44 15.37
N VAL A 170 -9.64 -1.69 14.97
CA VAL A 170 -9.36 -2.46 13.75
C VAL A 170 -9.90 -3.86 13.94
N THR A 171 -10.84 -4.28 13.11
CA THR A 171 -11.51 -5.59 13.24
C THR A 171 -11.31 -6.49 12.04
N VAL A 172 -11.06 -5.91 10.87
CA VAL A 172 -10.85 -6.60 9.61
C VAL A 172 -9.71 -5.96 8.80
N TRP A 173 -9.14 -6.72 7.89
CA TRP A 173 -8.41 -6.21 6.75
C TRP A 173 -9.38 -6.02 5.61
N GLU A 174 -9.43 -4.85 5.02
CA GLU A 174 -10.02 -4.64 3.70
C GLU A 174 -8.99 -5.01 2.65
N VAL A 175 -9.35 -5.90 1.74
CA VAL A 175 -8.44 -6.38 0.70
C VAL A 175 -9.11 -6.24 -0.66
N GLU A 176 -8.50 -5.46 -1.54
CA GLU A 176 -8.95 -5.37 -2.92
C GLU A 176 -8.22 -6.41 -3.79
N THR A 177 -8.97 -7.04 -4.66
CA THR A 177 -8.43 -7.92 -5.69
C THR A 177 -8.90 -7.49 -7.07
N THR A 178 -7.98 -7.48 -8.02
CA THR A 178 -8.27 -7.20 -9.43
C THR A 178 -8.24 -8.48 -10.25
N SER A 179 -9.31 -8.71 -10.99
CA SER A 179 -9.44 -9.81 -11.95
C SER A 179 -8.69 -9.50 -13.25
N THR A 180 -8.49 -10.50 -14.09
CA THR A 180 -7.76 -10.35 -15.36
C THR A 180 -8.42 -9.41 -16.36
N ASP A 181 -9.70 -9.14 -16.20
CA ASP A 181 -10.49 -8.18 -17.01
C ASP A 181 -10.53 -6.77 -16.39
N GLY A 182 -9.88 -6.58 -15.22
CA GLY A 182 -9.82 -5.33 -14.49
C GLY A 182 -10.99 -5.09 -13.55
N THR A 183 -11.87 -6.08 -13.34
CA THR A 183 -12.92 -5.98 -12.33
C THR A 183 -12.30 -6.07 -10.94
N GLN A 184 -12.61 -5.10 -10.10
CA GLN A 184 -12.17 -5.04 -8.71
C GLN A 184 -13.24 -5.62 -7.78
N HIS A 185 -12.78 -6.28 -6.74
CA HIS A 185 -13.62 -6.83 -5.67
C HIS A 185 -12.99 -6.57 -4.32
N ASP A 186 -13.79 -6.08 -3.38
CA ASP A 186 -13.38 -5.82 -2.01
C ASP A 186 -13.76 -7.00 -1.11
N TRP A 187 -12.83 -7.37 -0.23
CA TRP A 187 -12.96 -8.49 0.68
C TRP A 187 -12.60 -8.06 2.09
N HIS A 188 -13.38 -8.51 3.06
CA HIS A 188 -13.00 -8.42 4.46
C HIS A 188 -12.31 -9.72 4.89
N VAL A 189 -11.13 -9.58 5.50
CA VAL A 189 -10.40 -10.67 6.13
C VAL A 189 -10.39 -10.45 7.64
N ASP A 190 -11.03 -11.32 8.38
CA ASP A 190 -11.15 -11.20 9.84
C ASP A 190 -9.76 -11.31 10.51
N LEU A 191 -9.44 -10.35 11.39
CA LEU A 191 -8.12 -10.26 12.03
C LEU A 191 -7.75 -11.43 12.94
N ARG A 192 -8.72 -12.23 13.36
CA ARG A 192 -8.49 -13.35 14.28
C ARG A 192 -8.45 -14.70 13.59
N SER A 193 -9.41 -14.90 12.67
CA SER A 193 -9.62 -16.20 12.03
C SER A 193 -9.04 -16.29 10.62
N GLY A 194 -8.80 -15.15 9.96
CA GLY A 194 -8.43 -15.10 8.55
C GLY A 194 -9.57 -15.48 7.59
N ALA A 195 -10.82 -15.49 8.08
CA ALA A 195 -11.97 -15.78 7.24
C ALA A 195 -12.17 -14.66 6.21
N VAL A 196 -12.29 -15.05 4.93
CA VAL A 196 -12.45 -14.10 3.82
C VAL A 196 -13.93 -14.02 3.44
N THR A 197 -14.51 -12.83 3.48
CA THR A 197 -15.90 -12.54 3.07
C THR A 197 -15.90 -11.44 2.02
N LEU A 198 -16.78 -11.56 1.02
CA LEU A 198 -16.96 -10.48 0.03
C LEU A 198 -17.60 -9.28 0.73
N ASP A 199 -16.97 -8.12 0.60
CA ASP A 199 -17.64 -6.87 0.94
C ASP A 199 -18.69 -6.57 -0.15
N ARG A 200 -19.94 -6.46 0.25
CA ARG A 200 -21.05 -6.15 -0.65
C ARG A 200 -21.46 -4.70 -0.59
N GLY A 201 -20.57 -3.83 -0.12
CA GLY A 201 -20.79 -2.40 0.04
C GLY A 201 -22.28 -2.05 0.24
N HIS A 202 -22.62 -1.28 1.23
CA HIS A 202 -23.98 -0.76 1.32
C HIS A 202 -24.22 0.15 0.10
N HIS A 203 -24.64 -0.45 -1.02
CA HIS A 203 -25.32 0.29 -2.08
C HIS A 203 -26.63 0.79 -1.44
N GLY A 204 -26.53 1.95 -0.81
CA GLY A 204 -27.71 2.73 -0.48
C GLY A 204 -28.49 2.93 -1.77
N GLY A 205 -29.52 2.13 -1.99
CA GLY A 205 -30.51 2.39 -3.02
C GLY A 205 -31.20 3.68 -2.67
N ASP A 206 -30.85 4.74 -3.35
CA ASP A 206 -31.75 5.87 -3.58
C ASP A 206 -32.66 5.46 -4.74
N ASP A 207 -33.63 4.58 -4.40
CA ASP A 207 -34.85 4.42 -5.17
C ASP A 207 -35.85 5.44 -4.62
N ASP A 208 -36.00 6.60 -5.28
CA ASP A 208 -37.23 7.36 -5.41
C ASP A 208 -37.16 8.25 -6.67
#